data_7929585ccbc8e80c097592af20d9a024
#
_entry.id   7929585ccbc8e80c097592af20d9a024
#
_cell.length_a   1.000
_cell.length_b   1.000
_cell.length_c   1.000
_cell.angle_alpha   90.00
_cell.angle_beta   90.00
_cell.angle_gamma   90.00
#
_symmetry.space_group_name_H-M   'P 1'
#
loop_
_entity.id
_entity.type
_entity.pdbx_description
1 polymer ?
#
loop_
_entity_poly.entity_id
_entity_poly.type
_entity_poly.pdbx_seq_one_letter_code
_entity_poly.pdbx_strand_id
1 'polypeptide(L)'
;MGLLTGKTAIVTGAARGIGKAIALKFASEGANVAFTDLVIDENGLNTEKEIAAFGVKAKGYASNAASFEDTEKVVNQIKEEFGSVDILVNNAG
;
A
#
# COMPACT_ATOMS: atom_id res chain seq x y z
N MET A 1 -13.99 3.79 -10.54
CA MET A 1 -14.67 5.05 -10.80
C MET A 1 -14.35 6.20 -9.87
N GLY A 2 -13.35 6.17 -9.10
CA GLY A 2 -12.94 7.31 -8.31
C GLY A 2 -13.72 7.54 -7.01
N LEU A 3 -14.32 6.51 -6.46
CA LEU A 3 -14.97 6.61 -5.15
C LEU A 3 -13.98 7.01 -4.06
N LEU A 4 -12.70 6.70 -4.26
CA LEU A 4 -11.65 6.96 -3.29
C LEU A 4 -10.64 7.99 -3.79
N THR A 5 -11.01 8.78 -4.78
CA THR A 5 -10.12 9.80 -5.35
C THR A 5 -9.60 10.72 -4.24
N GLY A 6 -8.29 10.89 -4.19
CA GLY A 6 -7.62 11.72 -3.20
C GLY A 6 -7.42 11.05 -1.84
N LYS A 7 -7.96 9.86 -1.64
CA LYS A 7 -7.74 9.11 -0.41
C LYS A 7 -6.44 8.33 -0.49
N THR A 8 -5.86 8.02 0.67
CA THR A 8 -4.66 7.20 0.77
C THR A 8 -4.98 5.94 1.55
N ALA A 9 -4.66 4.80 0.96
CA ALA A 9 -4.84 3.50 1.59
C ALA A 9 -3.50 2.85 1.85
N ILE A 10 -3.37 2.19 2.99
CA ILE A 10 -2.24 1.32 3.30
C ILE A 10 -2.75 -0.10 3.33
N VAL A 11 -2.08 -1.00 2.60
CA VAL A 11 -2.42 -2.43 2.62
C VAL A 11 -1.17 -3.20 3.02
N THR A 12 -1.25 -3.95 4.11
CA THR A 12 -0.11 -4.77 4.53
C THR A 12 -0.13 -6.12 3.84
N GLY A 13 1.05 -6.67 3.52
CA GLY A 13 1.16 -7.96 2.85
C GLY A 13 0.66 -7.93 1.42
N ALA A 14 0.95 -6.86 0.68
CA ALA A 14 0.31 -6.61 -0.61
C ALA A 14 1.22 -6.82 -1.82
N ALA A 15 2.42 -7.39 -1.64
CA ALA A 15 3.29 -7.66 -2.79
C ALA A 15 2.67 -8.70 -3.73
N ARG A 16 1.83 -9.57 -3.21
CA ARG A 16 1.17 -10.62 -3.99
C ARG A 16 -0.10 -11.10 -3.28
N GLY A 17 -0.84 -12.00 -3.93
CA GLY A 17 -2.01 -12.66 -3.36
C GLY A 17 -3.19 -11.74 -3.12
N ILE A 18 -3.92 -12.01 -2.05
CA ILE A 18 -5.14 -11.28 -1.69
C ILE A 18 -4.83 -9.81 -1.41
N GLY A 19 -3.72 -9.54 -0.72
CA GLY A 19 -3.33 -8.16 -0.42
C GLY A 19 -3.09 -7.35 -1.67
N LYS A 20 -2.44 -7.94 -2.68
CA LYS A 20 -2.24 -7.29 -3.97
C LYS A 20 -3.57 -6.98 -4.65
N ALA A 21 -4.51 -7.94 -4.64
CA ALA A 21 -5.82 -7.74 -5.24
C ALA A 21 -6.58 -6.59 -4.56
N ILE A 22 -6.49 -6.49 -3.24
CA ILE A 22 -7.10 -5.40 -2.47
C ILE A 22 -6.47 -4.07 -2.87
N ALA A 23 -5.15 -4.01 -2.95
CA ALA A 23 -4.43 -2.80 -3.32
C ALA A 23 -4.83 -2.32 -4.72
N LEU A 24 -4.91 -3.25 -5.67
CA LEU A 24 -5.33 -2.92 -7.04
C LEU A 24 -6.77 -2.43 -7.09
N LYS A 25 -7.65 -3.00 -6.29
CA LYS A 25 -9.05 -2.56 -6.23
C LYS A 25 -9.14 -1.12 -5.71
N PHE A 26 -8.41 -0.79 -4.65
CA PHE A 26 -8.37 0.58 -4.15
C PHE A 26 -7.83 1.54 -5.20
N ALA A 27 -6.76 1.17 -5.90
CA ALA A 27 -6.19 2.00 -6.94
C ALA A 27 -7.20 2.23 -8.08
N SER A 28 -7.97 1.21 -8.44
CA SER A 28 -8.99 1.33 -9.48
C SER A 28 -10.11 2.31 -9.09
N GLU A 29 -10.29 2.55 -7.80
CA GLU A 29 -11.25 3.53 -7.29
C GLU A 29 -10.63 4.90 -7.05
N GLY A 30 -9.40 5.10 -7.47
CA GLY A 30 -8.72 6.39 -7.40
C GLY A 30 -7.88 6.64 -6.16
N ALA A 31 -7.75 5.66 -5.27
CA ALA A 31 -6.93 5.84 -4.08
C ALA A 31 -5.45 5.81 -4.40
N ASN A 32 -4.68 6.63 -3.72
CA ASN A 32 -3.24 6.47 -3.66
C ASN A 32 -2.96 5.30 -2.72
N VAL A 33 -2.04 4.41 -3.08
CA VAL A 33 -1.84 3.18 -2.33
C VAL A 33 -0.38 3.03 -1.90
N ALA A 34 -0.18 2.94 -0.60
CA ALA A 34 1.06 2.49 -0.02
C ALA A 34 0.84 1.06 0.44
N PHE A 35 1.80 0.19 0.21
CA PHE A 35 1.66 -1.18 0.68
C PHE A 35 2.96 -1.63 1.36
N THR A 36 2.83 -2.64 2.19
CA THR A 36 4.00 -3.20 2.86
C THR A 36 4.09 -4.69 2.59
N ASP A 37 5.30 -5.19 2.63
CA ASP A 37 5.56 -6.61 2.68
C ASP A 37 6.89 -6.82 3.39
N LEU A 38 7.19 -8.04 3.76
CA LEU A 38 8.42 -8.34 4.48
C LEU A 38 9.64 -7.92 3.64
N VAL A 39 9.57 -8.15 2.34
CA VAL A 39 10.62 -7.80 1.38
C VAL A 39 9.94 -7.18 0.15
N ILE A 40 10.51 -6.09 -0.34
CA ILE A 40 10.07 -5.52 -1.61
C ILE A 40 11.03 -6.03 -2.69
N ASP A 41 10.70 -7.18 -3.22
CA ASP A 41 11.45 -7.82 -4.29
C ASP A 41 10.79 -7.53 -5.65
N GLU A 42 11.06 -8.36 -6.65
CA GLU A 42 10.48 -8.18 -7.98
C GLU A 42 8.95 -8.17 -7.96
N ASN A 43 8.33 -9.01 -7.13
CA ASN A 43 6.87 -9.04 -7.00
C ASN A 43 6.34 -7.72 -6.44
N GLY A 44 7.02 -7.16 -5.45
CA GLY A 44 6.64 -5.88 -4.89
C GLY A 44 6.78 -4.74 -5.89
N LEU A 45 7.88 -4.74 -6.65
CA LEU A 45 8.09 -3.71 -7.68
C LEU A 45 7.04 -3.82 -8.79
N ASN A 46 6.66 -5.02 -9.17
CA ASN A 46 5.61 -5.22 -10.17
C ASN A 46 4.26 -4.74 -9.64
N THR A 47 3.95 -5.02 -8.39
CA THR A 47 2.72 -4.54 -7.76
C THR A 47 2.67 -3.02 -7.76
N GLU A 48 3.78 -2.38 -7.42
CA GLU A 48 3.89 -0.93 -7.44
C GLU A 48 3.60 -0.37 -8.83
N LYS A 49 4.15 -0.97 -9.88
CA LYS A 49 3.91 -0.56 -11.26
C LYS A 49 2.44 -0.74 -11.65
N GLU A 50 1.83 -1.85 -11.26
CA GLU A 50 0.44 -2.12 -11.59
C GLU A 50 -0.50 -1.13 -10.92
N ILE A 51 -0.22 -0.77 -9.68
CA ILE A 51 -1.00 0.26 -8.96
C ILE A 51 -0.82 1.60 -9.65
N ALA A 52 0.40 1.98 -9.96
CA ALA A 52 0.71 3.26 -10.59
C ALA A 52 0.06 3.39 -11.97
N ALA A 53 -0.19 2.27 -12.64
CA ALA A 53 -0.84 2.28 -13.95
C ALA A 53 -2.27 2.85 -13.92
N PHE A 54 -2.89 2.91 -12.73
CA PHE A 54 -4.18 3.56 -12.57
C PHE A 54 -4.08 5.09 -12.46
N GLY A 55 -2.87 5.63 -12.51
CA GLY A 55 -2.66 7.08 -12.42
C GLY A 55 -2.59 7.61 -11.00
N VAL A 56 -2.48 6.74 -10.02
CA VAL A 56 -2.39 7.13 -8.61
C VAL A 56 -0.96 6.98 -8.10
N LYS A 57 -0.68 7.56 -6.94
CA LYS A 57 0.61 7.41 -6.28
C LYS A 57 0.69 5.99 -5.69
N ALA A 58 1.80 5.32 -5.91
CA ALA A 58 2.01 3.95 -5.47
C ALA A 58 3.43 3.79 -4.93
N LYS A 59 3.56 3.15 -3.78
CA LYS A 59 4.88 2.84 -3.23
C LYS A 59 4.80 1.64 -2.30
N GLY A 60 5.76 0.74 -2.45
CA GLY A 60 5.92 -0.42 -1.57
C GLY A 60 7.01 -0.16 -0.53
N TYR A 61 6.79 -0.67 0.67
CA TYR A 61 7.72 -0.51 1.79
C TYR A 61 8.02 -1.88 2.40
N ALA A 62 9.29 -2.14 2.66
CA ALA A 62 9.68 -3.34 3.39
C ALA A 62 9.38 -3.12 4.87
N SER A 63 8.61 -4.01 5.46
CA SER A 63 8.23 -3.91 6.86
C SER A 63 7.85 -5.29 7.41
N ASN A 64 8.29 -5.57 8.61
CA ASN A 64 7.87 -6.78 9.31
C ASN A 64 6.56 -6.49 10.05
N ALA A 65 5.44 -6.97 9.51
CA ALA A 65 4.12 -6.74 10.09
C ALA A 65 3.96 -7.32 11.49
N ALA A 66 4.81 -8.27 11.88
CA ALA A 66 4.81 -8.82 13.25
C ALA A 66 5.52 -7.90 14.25
N SER A 67 6.26 -6.90 13.75
CA SER A 67 6.95 -5.95 14.62
C SER A 67 6.14 -4.68 14.76
N PHE A 68 5.72 -4.34 15.95
CA PHE A 68 5.01 -3.10 16.23
C PHE A 68 5.85 -1.88 15.84
N GLU A 69 7.14 -1.91 16.20
CA GLU A 69 8.05 -0.80 15.91
C GLU A 69 8.22 -0.56 14.42
N ASP A 70 8.40 -1.62 13.65
CA ASP A 70 8.52 -1.51 12.19
C ASP A 70 7.25 -0.95 11.57
N THR A 71 6.11 -1.46 12.01
CA THR A 71 4.82 -1.02 11.50
C THR A 71 4.60 0.46 11.78
N GLU A 72 4.85 0.91 13.00
CA GLU A 72 4.70 2.31 13.39
C GLU A 72 5.62 3.21 12.56
N LYS A 73 6.87 2.80 12.42
CA LYS A 73 7.86 3.55 11.65
C LYS A 73 7.42 3.74 10.20
N VAL A 74 6.95 2.65 9.57
CA VAL A 74 6.52 2.70 8.18
C VAL A 74 5.25 3.52 8.01
N VAL A 75 4.29 3.38 8.92
CA VAL A 75 3.07 4.19 8.87
C VAL A 75 3.39 5.67 8.96
N ASN A 76 4.30 6.05 9.85
CA ASN A 76 4.71 7.44 9.97
C ASN A 76 5.41 7.93 8.70
N GLN A 77 6.24 7.11 8.09
CA GLN A 77 6.90 7.42 6.83
C GLN A 77 5.88 7.63 5.70
N ILE A 78 4.86 6.78 5.64
CA ILE A 78 3.80 6.89 4.65
C ILE A 78 3.02 8.19 4.85
N LYS A 79 2.71 8.55 6.10
CA LYS A 79 2.03 9.81 6.39
C LYS A 79 2.81 11.00 5.87
N GLU A 80 4.13 11.00 6.02
CA GLU A 80 4.97 12.07 5.50
C GLU A 80 4.96 12.12 3.99
N GLU A 81 5.05 10.97 3.34
CA GLU A 81 5.20 10.89 1.88
C GLU A 81 3.88 11.03 1.14
N PHE A 82 2.77 10.58 1.73
CA PHE A 82 1.45 10.62 1.10
C PHE A 82 0.56 11.74 1.66
N GLY A 83 0.95 12.35 2.75
CA GLY A 83 0.22 13.46 3.37
C GLY A 83 -0.83 13.03 4.39
N SER A 84 -1.54 11.95 4.15
CA SER A 84 -2.55 11.45 5.08
C SER A 84 -2.75 9.95 4.89
N VAL A 85 -3.42 9.32 5.84
CA VAL A 85 -3.82 7.91 5.72
C VAL A 85 -5.28 7.83 6.07
N ASP A 86 -6.10 7.43 5.11
CA ASP A 86 -7.55 7.36 5.27
C ASP A 86 -8.04 5.94 5.52
N ILE A 87 -7.33 4.94 4.99
CA ILE A 87 -7.75 3.54 5.04
C ILE A 87 -6.54 2.69 5.39
N LEU A 88 -6.71 1.77 6.32
CA LEU A 88 -5.68 0.79 6.65
C LEU A 88 -6.27 -0.61 6.57
N VAL A 89 -5.69 -1.45 5.71
CA VAL A 89 -6.08 -2.86 5.60
C VAL A 89 -4.95 -3.71 6.15
N ASN A 90 -5.20 -4.37 7.26
CA ASN A 90 -4.22 -5.24 7.90
C ASN A 90 -4.39 -6.66 7.37
N ASN A 91 -3.82 -6.94 6.22
CA ASN A 91 -3.92 -8.24 5.56
C ASN A 91 -2.81 -9.21 5.97
N ALA A 92 -1.65 -8.69 6.36
CA ALA A 92 -0.48 -9.52 6.66
C ALA A 92 -0.53 -10.16 8.05
N GLY A 93 -1.49 -9.81 8.81
CA GLY A 93 -1.62 -10.28 10.17
C GLY A 93 -2.23 -11.62 10.30
#